data_02470a2a0513c9ee3dab9ff4e905bbba
#
_entry.id   02470a2a0513c9ee3dab9ff4e905bbba
#
_cell.length_a   1.000
_cell.length_b   1.000
_cell.length_c   1.000
_cell.angle_alpha   90.00
_cell.angle_beta   90.00
_cell.angle_gamma   90.00
#
_symmetry.space_group_name_H-M   'P 1'
#
loop_
_entity.id
_entity.type
_entity.pdbx_description
1 polymer ?
#
loop_
_entity_poly.entity_id
_entity_poly.type
_entity_poly.pdbx_seq_one_letter_code
_entity_poly.pdbx_strand_id
1 'polypeptide(L)'
;MRRLDFLLTGLLAILLTSCGQRVQNADSKPAVKIDTVLSADKQIALQFPGRVKAAQDISLSFRVSGTIQYMHVNDGAYVRKGQLLAELDPTDYQIQLDAAEAEYQSVKAEAERVMALYKENVTTPDANDKAVYGLRQITAKYNHAKDQLAYTRLYAPFSGYVQKRLFDSHETVAAGMPVVSIISEGSPEVEINLPAVEYIRRQQFTR
;
A
#
# COMPACT_ATOMS: atom_id res chain seq x y z
N MET A 1 -117.56 25.83 -7.05
CA MET A 1 -116.68 25.72 -5.91
C MET A 1 -116.25 24.28 -5.59
N ARG A 2 -116.87 23.23 -6.01
CA ARG A 2 -116.50 21.81 -5.70
C ARG A 2 -115.35 21.21 -6.53
N ARG A 3 -114.92 21.85 -7.61
CA ARG A 3 -113.77 21.31 -8.42
C ARG A 3 -112.39 21.82 -7.96
N LEU A 4 -112.35 22.92 -7.24
CA LEU A 4 -111.10 23.47 -6.79
C LEU A 4 -110.56 22.73 -5.54
N ASP A 5 -111.51 22.21 -4.69
CA ASP A 5 -111.16 21.45 -3.50
C ASP A 5 -110.59 20.06 -3.83
N PHE A 6 -111.02 19.43 -4.95
CA PHE A 6 -110.44 18.16 -5.39
C PHE A 6 -109.05 18.30 -5.97
N LEU A 7 -108.73 19.43 -6.57
CA LEU A 7 -107.38 19.69 -7.06
C LEU A 7 -106.39 20.00 -5.89
N LEU A 8 -106.91 20.71 -4.89
CA LEU A 8 -106.06 21.05 -3.69
C LEU A 8 -105.76 19.84 -2.80
N THR A 9 -106.74 18.90 -2.66
CA THR A 9 -106.58 17.64 -1.92
C THR A 9 -105.66 16.66 -2.68
N GLY A 10 -105.73 16.62 -4.04
CA GLY A 10 -104.83 15.81 -4.86
C GLY A 10 -103.38 16.30 -4.79
N LEU A 11 -103.17 17.63 -4.75
CA LEU A 11 -101.85 18.21 -4.67
C LEU A 11 -101.18 17.99 -3.29
N LEU A 12 -102.02 17.99 -2.24
CA LEU A 12 -101.58 17.74 -0.85
C LEU A 12 -101.19 16.27 -0.62
N ALA A 13 -101.84 15.33 -1.34
CA ALA A 13 -101.50 13.89 -1.26
C ALA A 13 -100.18 13.50 -1.95
N ILE A 14 -99.77 14.27 -2.95
CA ILE A 14 -98.55 14.06 -3.71
C ILE A 14 -97.29 14.55 -2.87
N LEU A 15 -97.50 15.49 -1.98
CA LEU A 15 -96.40 16.03 -1.12
C LEU A 15 -96.07 15.13 0.07
N LEU A 16 -96.85 14.12 0.36
CA LEU A 16 -96.64 13.23 1.51
C LEU A 16 -95.89 11.91 1.12
N THR A 17 -95.55 11.68 -0.13
CA THR A 17 -94.83 10.48 -0.53
C THR A 17 -93.27 10.65 -0.63
N SER A 18 -92.75 11.80 -0.27
CA SER A 18 -91.31 12.09 -0.36
C SER A 18 -90.62 12.02 0.98
N CYS A 19 -90.70 10.91 1.69
CA CYS A 19 -89.75 10.63 2.80
C CYS A 19 -89.63 9.15 3.03
N GLY A 20 -88.75 8.54 2.29
CA GLY A 20 -88.37 7.16 2.44
C GLY A 20 -86.89 6.91 1.89
N GLN A 21 -86.05 7.85 2.13
CA GLN A 21 -84.65 7.58 1.84
C GLN A 21 -84.08 6.70 2.97
N ARG A 22 -84.18 5.39 2.72
CA ARG A 22 -83.52 4.37 3.53
C ARG A 22 -82.01 4.62 3.39
N VAL A 23 -81.40 5.26 4.41
CA VAL A 23 -79.96 5.31 4.54
C VAL A 23 -79.51 3.85 4.68
N GLN A 24 -79.15 3.21 3.59
CA GLN A 24 -78.34 2.02 3.65
C GLN A 24 -77.00 2.45 4.31
N ASN A 25 -76.85 2.14 5.58
CA ASN A 25 -75.53 2.07 6.16
C ASN A 25 -74.80 1.01 5.32
N ALA A 26 -74.21 1.43 4.23
CA ALA A 26 -73.16 0.65 3.62
C ALA A 26 -72.07 0.48 4.68
N ASP A 27 -72.03 -0.71 5.18
CA ASP A 27 -70.94 -1.18 6.05
C ASP A 27 -69.65 -1.05 5.18
N SER A 28 -69.17 0.21 5.06
CA SER A 28 -67.97 0.53 4.32
C SER A 28 -66.81 -0.02 5.15
N LYS A 29 -66.55 -1.30 4.97
CA LYS A 29 -65.30 -1.89 5.43
C LYS A 29 -64.19 -1.00 4.88
N PRO A 30 -63.34 -0.40 5.72
CA PRO A 30 -62.28 0.43 5.25
C PRO A 30 -61.42 -0.43 4.30
N ALA A 31 -61.28 -0.01 3.06
CA ALA A 31 -60.37 -0.66 2.11
C ALA A 31 -58.96 -0.38 2.59
N VAL A 32 -58.43 -1.32 3.33
CA VAL A 32 -57.01 -1.27 3.75
C VAL A 32 -56.23 -1.77 2.54
N LYS A 33 -55.42 -0.89 1.97
CA LYS A 33 -54.43 -1.28 0.96
C LYS A 33 -53.35 -2.07 1.67
N ILE A 34 -53.38 -3.39 1.55
CA ILE A 34 -52.29 -4.24 2.05
C ILE A 34 -51.20 -4.20 1.00
N ASP A 35 -50.15 -3.49 1.28
CA ASP A 35 -48.93 -3.57 0.50
C ASP A 35 -48.06 -4.68 1.08
N THR A 36 -47.64 -5.62 0.26
CA THR A 36 -46.70 -6.64 0.65
C THR A 36 -45.37 -5.96 0.92
N VAL A 37 -44.86 -6.05 2.17
CA VAL A 37 -43.49 -5.66 2.50
C VAL A 37 -42.60 -6.62 1.72
N LEU A 38 -42.10 -6.16 0.60
CA LEU A 38 -41.00 -6.86 -0.09
C LEU A 38 -39.79 -6.82 0.85
N SER A 39 -39.24 -7.99 1.08
CA SER A 39 -38.00 -8.12 1.87
C SER A 39 -36.97 -7.10 1.38
N ALA A 40 -36.34 -6.42 2.32
CA ALA A 40 -35.31 -5.38 2.05
C ALA A 40 -33.98 -5.97 1.55
N ASP A 41 -34.00 -7.16 0.96
CA ASP A 41 -32.87 -7.79 0.27
C ASP A 41 -32.52 -7.11 -1.08
N LYS A 42 -32.94 -5.87 -1.24
CA LYS A 42 -32.45 -5.05 -2.33
C LYS A 42 -30.98 -4.71 -1.98
N GLN A 43 -30.05 -5.48 -2.52
CA GLN A 43 -28.64 -5.14 -2.45
C GLN A 43 -28.46 -3.73 -3.05
N ILE A 44 -28.27 -2.75 -2.18
CA ILE A 44 -27.92 -1.40 -2.62
C ILE A 44 -26.46 -1.46 -3.01
N ALA A 45 -26.19 -1.54 -4.31
CA ALA A 45 -24.84 -1.44 -4.82
C ALA A 45 -24.36 0.01 -4.62
N LEU A 46 -23.50 0.21 -3.62
CA LEU A 46 -22.83 1.49 -3.42
C LEU A 46 -21.60 1.53 -4.33
N GLN A 47 -21.49 2.57 -5.13
CA GLN A 47 -20.33 2.81 -5.99
C GLN A 47 -19.42 3.84 -5.32
N PHE A 48 -18.17 3.48 -5.14
CA PHE A 48 -17.14 4.38 -4.61
C PHE A 48 -16.06 4.58 -5.66
N PRO A 49 -15.56 5.81 -5.83
CA PRO A 49 -14.40 6.04 -6.69
C PRO A 49 -13.18 5.37 -6.07
N GLY A 50 -12.48 4.55 -6.85
CA GLY A 50 -11.24 3.90 -6.47
C GLY A 50 -10.08 4.39 -7.33
N ARG A 51 -8.87 4.39 -6.76
CA ARG A 51 -7.62 4.61 -7.49
C ARG A 51 -6.87 3.30 -7.60
N VAL A 52 -6.49 2.94 -8.82
CA VAL A 52 -5.63 1.78 -9.05
C VAL A 52 -4.19 2.16 -8.74
N LYS A 53 -3.52 1.37 -7.91
CA LYS A 53 -2.10 1.50 -7.55
C LYS A 53 -1.37 0.20 -7.88
N ALA A 54 -0.08 0.28 -8.17
CA ALA A 54 0.78 -0.90 -8.17
C ALA A 54 0.86 -1.48 -6.76
N ALA A 55 0.93 -2.81 -6.63
CA ALA A 55 1.05 -3.48 -5.33
C ALA A 55 2.33 -3.07 -4.57
N GLN A 56 3.40 -2.78 -5.30
CA GLN A 56 4.63 -2.23 -4.75
C GLN A 56 5.09 -1.08 -5.66
N ASP A 57 5.32 0.08 -5.05
CA ASP A 57 5.90 1.27 -5.66
C ASP A 57 7.00 1.75 -4.71
N ILE A 58 8.25 1.63 -5.12
CA ILE A 58 9.39 2.02 -4.30
C ILE A 58 10.37 2.88 -5.08
N SER A 59 10.94 3.83 -4.35
CA SER A 59 12.06 4.63 -4.83
C SER A 59 13.36 4.04 -4.32
N LEU A 60 14.26 3.70 -5.22
CA LEU A 60 15.57 3.14 -4.94
C LEU A 60 16.61 4.23 -4.83
N SER A 61 17.51 4.10 -3.87
CA SER A 61 18.62 5.02 -3.61
C SER A 61 19.91 4.25 -3.38
N PHE A 62 21.03 4.89 -3.65
CA PHE A 62 22.33 4.38 -3.21
C PHE A 62 22.47 4.56 -1.70
N ARG A 63 23.19 3.64 -1.04
CA ARG A 63 23.50 3.70 0.39
C ARG A 63 24.75 4.53 0.69
N VAL A 64 25.49 4.90 -0.35
CA VAL A 64 26.70 5.73 -0.32
C VAL A 64 26.55 6.87 -1.32
N SER A 65 27.31 7.96 -1.14
CA SER A 65 27.32 9.11 -2.04
C SER A 65 28.32 8.90 -3.18
N GLY A 66 28.13 9.55 -4.30
CA GLY A 66 29.07 9.51 -5.43
C GLY A 66 28.49 10.03 -6.71
N THR A 67 29.27 10.02 -7.76
CA THR A 67 28.83 10.37 -9.14
C THR A 67 28.35 9.13 -9.83
N ILE A 68 27.17 9.17 -10.46
CA ILE A 68 26.63 8.07 -11.27
C ILE A 68 27.50 7.91 -12.50
N GLN A 69 28.17 6.77 -12.62
CA GLN A 69 28.99 6.44 -13.77
C GLN A 69 28.14 5.93 -14.93
N TYR A 70 27.23 4.99 -14.63
CA TYR A 70 26.34 4.40 -15.62
C TYR A 70 24.92 4.27 -15.09
N MET A 71 23.95 4.57 -15.96
CA MET A 71 22.53 4.28 -15.79
C MET A 71 22.13 3.26 -16.84
N HIS A 72 21.79 2.04 -16.42
CA HIS A 72 21.52 0.90 -17.31
C HIS A 72 20.05 0.75 -17.70
N VAL A 73 19.17 1.63 -17.19
CA VAL A 73 17.73 1.55 -17.39
C VAL A 73 17.15 2.87 -17.87
N ASN A 74 16.04 2.78 -18.58
CA ASN A 74 15.23 3.92 -19.03
C ASN A 74 13.84 3.85 -18.45
N ASP A 75 13.12 4.97 -18.48
CA ASP A 75 11.73 5.04 -18.07
C ASP A 75 10.87 4.07 -18.87
N GLY A 76 9.98 3.34 -18.23
CA GLY A 76 9.13 2.30 -18.80
C GLY A 76 9.82 0.96 -19.08
N ALA A 77 11.14 0.84 -18.85
CA ALA A 77 11.87 -0.42 -19.09
C ALA A 77 11.45 -1.50 -18.08
N TYR A 78 11.33 -2.73 -18.55
CA TYR A 78 11.15 -3.89 -17.67
C TYR A 78 12.50 -4.31 -17.06
N VAL A 79 12.49 -4.58 -15.75
CA VAL A 79 13.66 -5.03 -14.99
C VAL A 79 13.35 -6.31 -14.21
N ARG A 80 14.35 -7.18 -14.08
CA ARG A 80 14.25 -8.41 -13.30
C ARG A 80 14.84 -8.22 -11.92
N LYS A 81 14.36 -8.97 -10.93
CA LYS A 81 14.96 -9.01 -9.60
C LYS A 81 16.46 -9.33 -9.70
N GLY A 82 17.28 -8.52 -9.03
CA GLY A 82 18.75 -8.63 -9.05
C GLY A 82 19.42 -8.02 -10.26
N GLN A 83 18.68 -7.41 -11.19
CA GLN A 83 19.25 -6.70 -12.32
C GLN A 83 19.92 -5.41 -11.85
N LEU A 84 21.11 -5.12 -12.38
CA LEU A 84 21.83 -3.86 -12.14
C LEU A 84 21.09 -2.72 -12.85
N LEU A 85 20.78 -1.66 -12.09
CA LEU A 85 20.05 -0.48 -12.57
C LEU A 85 20.97 0.70 -12.81
N ALA A 86 21.89 0.94 -11.89
CA ALA A 86 22.84 2.04 -11.94
C ALA A 86 24.11 1.71 -11.15
N GLU A 87 25.20 2.38 -11.47
CA GLU A 87 26.50 2.27 -10.79
C GLU A 87 27.05 3.68 -10.53
N LEU A 88 27.59 3.87 -9.33
CA LEU A 88 28.47 5.02 -9.01
C LEU A 88 29.89 4.73 -9.48
N ASP A 89 30.71 5.79 -9.61
CA ASP A 89 32.15 5.63 -9.76
C ASP A 89 32.73 4.93 -8.52
N PRO A 90 33.28 3.70 -8.67
CA PRO A 90 33.72 2.91 -7.54
C PRO A 90 35.16 3.23 -7.10
N THR A 91 35.86 4.13 -7.82
CA THR A 91 37.33 4.29 -7.69
C THR A 91 37.76 4.55 -6.25
N ASP A 92 37.16 5.51 -5.57
CA ASP A 92 37.54 5.83 -4.19
C ASP A 92 37.20 4.70 -3.21
N TYR A 93 36.09 4.01 -3.43
CA TYR A 93 35.67 2.87 -2.61
C TYR A 93 36.57 1.66 -2.82
N GLN A 94 37.07 1.45 -4.05
CA GLN A 94 38.02 0.40 -4.36
C GLN A 94 39.38 0.64 -3.66
N ILE A 95 39.89 1.88 -3.72
CA ILE A 95 41.13 2.27 -3.02
C ILE A 95 40.98 2.05 -1.50
N GLN A 96 39.83 2.43 -0.92
CA GLN A 96 39.58 2.21 0.52
C GLN A 96 39.52 0.71 0.87
N LEU A 97 38.91 -0.11 0.01
CA LEU A 97 38.87 -1.55 0.21
C LEU A 97 40.29 -2.16 0.14
N ASP A 98 41.08 -1.80 -0.86
CA ASP A 98 42.43 -2.31 -1.04
C ASP A 98 43.34 -1.95 0.15
N ALA A 99 43.21 -0.73 0.68
CA ALA A 99 43.91 -0.31 1.87
C ALA A 99 43.48 -1.09 3.13
N ALA A 100 42.15 -1.28 3.29
CA ALA A 100 41.63 -2.04 4.44
C ALA A 100 41.99 -3.54 4.35
N GLU A 101 42.06 -4.10 3.14
CA GLU A 101 42.48 -5.48 2.90
C GLU A 101 43.97 -5.68 3.26
N ALA A 102 44.83 -4.78 2.85
CA ALA A 102 46.25 -4.85 3.17
C ALA A 102 46.48 -4.81 4.70
N GLU A 103 45.78 -3.92 5.42
CA GLU A 103 45.81 -3.84 6.87
C GLU A 103 45.26 -5.12 7.53
N TYR A 104 44.14 -5.65 7.03
CA TYR A 104 43.57 -6.91 7.50
C TYR A 104 44.53 -8.08 7.34
N GLN A 105 45.16 -8.22 6.18
CA GLN A 105 46.14 -9.31 5.95
C GLN A 105 47.32 -9.22 6.91
N SER A 106 47.87 -8.03 7.16
CA SER A 106 48.97 -7.81 8.09
C SER A 106 48.59 -8.22 9.53
N VAL A 107 47.45 -7.69 10.04
CA VAL A 107 47.01 -7.97 11.41
C VAL A 107 46.61 -9.44 11.57
N LYS A 108 46.01 -10.03 10.54
CA LYS A 108 45.63 -11.45 10.52
C LYS A 108 46.86 -12.34 10.67
N ALA A 109 47.88 -12.09 9.86
CA ALA A 109 49.14 -12.87 9.93
C ALA A 109 49.82 -12.75 11.29
N GLU A 110 49.80 -11.55 11.90
CA GLU A 110 50.34 -11.35 13.27
C GLU A 110 49.51 -12.09 14.32
N ALA A 111 48.18 -11.97 14.25
CA ALA A 111 47.28 -12.65 15.18
C ALA A 111 47.42 -14.18 15.10
N GLU A 112 47.53 -14.74 13.89
CA GLU A 112 47.74 -16.18 13.68
C GLU A 112 49.06 -16.66 14.30
N ARG A 113 50.14 -15.87 14.19
CA ARG A 113 51.42 -16.18 14.86
C ARG A 113 51.28 -16.18 16.38
N VAL A 114 50.68 -15.14 16.98
CA VAL A 114 50.49 -15.04 18.43
C VAL A 114 49.61 -16.17 18.95
N MET A 115 48.52 -16.49 18.25
CA MET A 115 47.64 -17.62 18.63
C MET A 115 48.34 -18.98 18.54
N ALA A 116 49.26 -19.18 17.57
CA ALA A 116 50.08 -20.38 17.48
C ALA A 116 51.04 -20.51 18.66
N LEU A 117 51.77 -19.42 19.00
CA LEU A 117 52.66 -19.37 20.17
C LEU A 117 51.90 -19.60 21.49
N TYR A 118 50.66 -19.12 21.59
CA TYR A 118 49.83 -19.36 22.76
C TYR A 118 49.48 -20.84 22.94
N LYS A 119 49.15 -21.53 21.84
CA LYS A 119 48.88 -22.99 21.88
C LYS A 119 50.10 -23.80 22.35
N GLU A 120 51.29 -23.31 22.09
CA GLU A 120 52.55 -23.92 22.52
C GLU A 120 52.98 -23.42 23.92
N ASN A 121 52.18 -22.62 24.62
CA ASN A 121 52.46 -21.99 25.91
C ASN A 121 53.72 -21.07 25.91
N VAL A 122 54.05 -20.46 24.77
CA VAL A 122 55.20 -19.56 24.60
C VAL A 122 54.83 -18.09 24.83
N THR A 123 53.54 -17.74 24.81
CA THR A 123 53.06 -16.38 25.05
C THR A 123 51.99 -16.32 26.14
N THR A 124 51.62 -15.11 26.59
CA THR A 124 50.68 -14.87 27.68
C THR A 124 49.24 -14.91 27.18
N PRO A 125 48.23 -15.25 28.05
CA PRO A 125 46.82 -15.12 27.72
C PRO A 125 46.42 -13.71 27.25
N ASP A 126 46.96 -12.67 27.90
CA ASP A 126 46.72 -11.26 27.54
C ASP A 126 47.17 -10.95 26.10
N ALA A 127 48.35 -11.46 25.69
CA ALA A 127 48.81 -11.28 24.32
C ALA A 127 47.92 -12.00 23.29
N ASN A 128 47.47 -13.21 23.63
CA ASN A 128 46.51 -13.94 22.79
C ASN A 128 45.18 -13.19 22.67
N ASP A 129 44.61 -12.71 23.78
CA ASP A 129 43.32 -11.99 23.77
C ASP A 129 43.41 -10.69 22.96
N LYS A 130 44.51 -9.93 23.10
CA LYS A 130 44.80 -8.74 22.29
C LYS A 130 44.84 -9.07 20.80
N ALA A 131 45.50 -10.16 20.43
CA ALA A 131 45.57 -10.62 19.04
C ALA A 131 44.18 -11.01 18.48
N VAL A 132 43.39 -11.74 19.26
CA VAL A 132 42.02 -12.14 18.88
C VAL A 132 41.12 -10.92 18.72
N TYR A 133 41.13 -9.97 19.66
CA TYR A 133 40.29 -8.77 19.56
C TYR A 133 40.76 -7.83 18.45
N GLY A 134 42.09 -7.68 18.26
CA GLY A 134 42.65 -6.92 17.15
C GLY A 134 42.24 -7.47 15.79
N LEU A 135 42.31 -8.79 15.62
CA LEU A 135 41.84 -9.45 14.39
C LEU A 135 40.33 -9.22 14.15
N ARG A 136 39.51 -9.31 15.21
CA ARG A 136 38.04 -9.04 15.08
C ARG A 136 37.78 -7.59 14.66
N GLN A 137 38.48 -6.62 15.23
CA GLN A 137 38.34 -5.21 14.90
C GLN A 137 38.72 -4.92 13.45
N ILE A 138 39.86 -5.43 12.98
CA ILE A 138 40.27 -5.19 11.58
C ILE A 138 39.39 -5.92 10.57
N THR A 139 38.91 -7.12 10.94
CA THR A 139 37.94 -7.85 10.11
C THR A 139 36.67 -7.03 9.89
N ALA A 140 36.16 -6.37 10.95
CA ALA A 140 34.98 -5.51 10.82
C ALA A 140 35.26 -4.30 9.91
N LYS A 141 36.45 -3.67 10.02
CA LYS A 141 36.87 -2.55 9.15
C LYS A 141 36.96 -2.97 7.68
N TYR A 142 37.56 -4.11 7.40
CA TYR A 142 37.64 -4.68 6.05
C TYR A 142 36.27 -4.98 5.47
N ASN A 143 35.40 -5.64 6.23
CA ASN A 143 34.03 -5.93 5.79
C ASN A 143 33.22 -4.65 5.50
N HIS A 144 33.39 -3.61 6.33
CA HIS A 144 32.75 -2.32 6.11
C HIS A 144 33.18 -1.68 4.78
N ALA A 145 34.48 -1.66 4.48
CA ALA A 145 34.95 -1.14 3.19
C ALA A 145 34.42 -1.96 1.99
N LYS A 146 34.35 -3.28 2.13
CA LYS A 146 33.75 -4.18 1.13
C LYS A 146 32.28 -3.89 0.90
N ASP A 147 31.51 -3.68 1.96
CA ASP A 147 30.09 -3.33 1.87
C ASP A 147 29.90 -1.97 1.21
N GLN A 148 30.74 -0.96 1.55
CA GLN A 148 30.68 0.36 0.90
C GLN A 148 30.91 0.26 -0.61
N LEU A 149 31.87 -0.53 -1.07
CA LEU A 149 32.07 -0.79 -2.48
C LEU A 149 30.86 -1.49 -3.11
N ALA A 150 30.27 -2.46 -2.42
CA ALA A 150 29.06 -3.12 -2.91
C ALA A 150 27.87 -2.16 -3.05
N TYR A 151 27.77 -1.15 -2.16
CA TYR A 151 26.71 -0.14 -2.18
C TYR A 151 26.85 0.89 -3.31
N THR A 152 27.96 0.89 -4.06
CA THR A 152 28.09 1.69 -5.29
C THR A 152 27.26 1.14 -6.44
N ARG A 153 26.69 -0.07 -6.30
CA ARG A 153 25.84 -0.71 -7.30
C ARG A 153 24.39 -0.79 -6.83
N LEU A 154 23.47 -0.34 -7.68
CA LEU A 154 22.05 -0.33 -7.37
C LEU A 154 21.35 -1.46 -8.15
N TYR A 155 20.72 -2.36 -7.41
CA TYR A 155 20.03 -3.52 -7.99
C TYR A 155 18.53 -3.46 -7.74
N ALA A 156 17.74 -4.04 -8.66
CA ALA A 156 16.30 -4.20 -8.53
C ALA A 156 15.95 -5.25 -7.45
N PRO A 157 15.17 -4.90 -6.40
CA PRO A 157 14.79 -5.85 -5.35
C PRO A 157 13.69 -6.84 -5.79
N PHE A 158 12.92 -6.51 -6.80
CA PHE A 158 11.88 -7.33 -7.41
C PHE A 158 11.81 -7.07 -8.93
N SER A 159 11.06 -7.91 -9.66
CA SER A 159 10.80 -7.73 -11.08
C SER A 159 9.63 -6.77 -11.31
N GLY A 160 9.74 -5.89 -12.30
CA GLY A 160 8.73 -4.88 -12.58
C GLY A 160 9.17 -3.88 -13.64
N TYR A 161 8.58 -2.70 -13.60
CA TYR A 161 8.85 -1.64 -14.57
C TYR A 161 9.45 -0.42 -13.87
N VAL A 162 10.39 0.23 -14.55
CA VAL A 162 10.92 1.53 -14.15
C VAL A 162 9.83 2.57 -14.38
N GLN A 163 9.34 3.18 -13.30
CA GLN A 163 8.33 4.23 -13.37
C GLN A 163 8.98 5.54 -13.81
N LYS A 164 10.09 5.89 -13.15
CA LYS A 164 10.81 7.12 -13.43
C LYS A 164 12.27 7.01 -13.01
N ARG A 165 13.14 7.55 -13.82
CA ARG A 165 14.52 7.86 -13.52
C ARG A 165 14.60 9.32 -13.06
N LEU A 166 15.20 9.57 -11.89
CA LEU A 166 15.28 10.88 -11.27
C LEU A 166 16.63 11.59 -11.51
N PHE A 167 17.64 10.82 -11.90
CA PHE A 167 19.01 11.27 -12.19
C PHE A 167 19.54 10.61 -13.46
N ASP A 168 20.48 11.27 -14.08
CA ASP A 168 21.20 10.80 -15.26
C ASP A 168 22.65 10.40 -14.94
N SER A 169 23.33 9.77 -15.92
CA SER A 169 24.76 9.49 -15.81
C SER A 169 25.54 10.80 -15.65
N HIS A 170 26.62 10.75 -14.88
CA HIS A 170 27.52 11.87 -14.54
C HIS A 170 26.94 12.89 -13.56
N GLU A 171 25.78 12.63 -12.96
CA GLU A 171 25.23 13.45 -11.87
C GLU A 171 25.70 12.91 -10.51
N THR A 172 25.91 13.82 -9.56
CA THR A 172 26.33 13.45 -8.19
C THR A 172 25.11 13.30 -7.30
N VAL A 173 25.06 12.20 -6.55
CA VAL A 173 23.97 11.86 -5.64
C VAL A 173 24.47 11.67 -4.21
N ALA A 174 23.65 12.06 -3.24
CA ALA A 174 23.89 11.79 -1.83
C ALA A 174 23.31 10.42 -1.43
N ALA A 175 23.89 9.83 -0.38
CA ALA A 175 23.36 8.61 0.20
C ALA A 175 21.89 8.79 0.63
N GLY A 176 21.03 7.83 0.29
CA GLY A 176 19.59 7.87 0.58
C GLY A 176 18.74 8.71 -0.38
N MET A 177 19.34 9.43 -1.32
CA MET A 177 18.60 10.21 -2.32
C MET A 177 17.97 9.27 -3.36
N PRO A 178 16.64 9.36 -3.62
CA PRO A 178 15.96 8.53 -4.63
C PRO A 178 16.53 8.75 -6.02
N VAL A 179 16.92 7.67 -6.70
CA VAL A 179 17.52 7.71 -8.06
C VAL A 179 16.59 7.10 -9.11
N VAL A 180 15.96 5.99 -8.79
CA VAL A 180 15.05 5.27 -9.70
C VAL A 180 13.81 4.84 -8.92
N SER A 181 12.62 5.11 -9.46
CA SER A 181 11.37 4.57 -8.95
C SER A 181 10.95 3.36 -9.78
N ILE A 182 10.59 2.26 -9.11
CA ILE A 182 10.13 1.04 -9.76
C ILE A 182 8.80 0.57 -9.18
N ILE A 183 7.96 0.03 -10.06
CA ILE A 183 6.67 -0.57 -9.72
C ILE A 183 6.70 -2.06 -10.00
N SER A 184 6.10 -2.87 -9.12
CA SER A 184 6.05 -4.32 -9.30
C SER A 184 5.11 -4.72 -10.42
N GLU A 185 5.40 -5.88 -11.03
CA GLU A 185 4.53 -6.55 -12.01
C GLU A 185 3.30 -7.22 -11.37
N GLY A 186 3.16 -7.18 -10.03
CA GLY A 186 2.09 -7.84 -9.29
C GLY A 186 0.69 -7.32 -9.63
N SER A 187 -0.32 -8.04 -9.12
CA SER A 187 -1.72 -7.63 -9.28
C SER A 187 -1.94 -6.22 -8.70
N PRO A 188 -2.56 -5.32 -9.47
CA PRO A 188 -2.80 -3.98 -8.98
C PRO A 188 -3.75 -3.99 -7.78
N GLU A 189 -3.56 -3.07 -6.85
CA GLU A 189 -4.43 -2.82 -5.72
C GLU A 189 -5.37 -1.67 -6.04
N VAL A 190 -6.61 -1.75 -5.52
CA VAL A 190 -7.57 -0.65 -5.63
C VAL A 190 -7.74 -0.01 -4.27
N GLU A 191 -7.28 1.23 -4.14
CA GLU A 191 -7.50 2.05 -2.96
C GLU A 191 -8.84 2.77 -3.08
N ILE A 192 -9.73 2.53 -2.11
CA ILE A 192 -11.06 3.13 -2.05
C ILE A 192 -11.18 3.91 -0.74
N ASN A 193 -11.55 5.18 -0.84
CA ASN A 193 -11.87 5.99 0.33
C ASN A 193 -13.34 5.77 0.73
N LEU A 194 -13.56 4.98 1.79
CA LEU A 194 -14.89 4.78 2.36
C LEU A 194 -15.17 5.85 3.41
N PRO A 195 -16.27 6.63 3.28
CA PRO A 195 -16.72 7.52 4.34
C PRO A 195 -17.00 6.73 5.63
N ALA A 196 -16.60 7.26 6.78
CA ALA A 196 -16.76 6.59 8.07
C ALA A 196 -18.21 6.18 8.36
N VAL A 197 -19.19 6.97 7.91
CA VAL A 197 -20.63 6.69 8.04
C VAL A 197 -21.02 5.39 7.34
N GLU A 198 -20.50 5.13 6.13
CA GLU A 198 -20.81 3.91 5.38
C GLU A 198 -20.12 2.68 5.98
N TYR A 199 -18.91 2.85 6.54
CA TYR A 199 -18.21 1.78 7.25
C TYR A 199 -18.98 1.34 8.51
N ILE A 200 -19.48 2.30 9.32
CA ILE A 200 -20.27 2.03 10.53
C ILE A 200 -21.61 1.38 10.17
N ARG A 201 -22.29 1.84 9.11
CA ARG A 201 -23.55 1.28 8.65
C ARG A 201 -23.40 -0.20 8.26
N ARG A 202 -22.31 -0.58 7.61
CA ARG A 202 -22.04 -1.97 7.22
C ARG A 202 -21.88 -2.89 8.42
N GLN A 203 -21.26 -2.44 9.51
CA GLN A 203 -21.12 -3.25 10.74
C GLN A 203 -22.45 -3.53 11.43
N GLN A 204 -23.48 -2.71 11.23
CA GLN A 204 -24.82 -2.91 11.81
C GLN A 204 -25.63 -3.99 11.08
N PHE A 205 -25.31 -4.32 9.83
CA PHE A 205 -26.00 -5.34 9.04
C PHE A 205 -25.34 -6.72 9.05
N THR A 206 -24.23 -6.88 9.73
CA THR A 206 -23.47 -8.16 9.80
C THR A 206 -23.71 -8.91 11.13
N ARG A 207 -24.81 -8.61 11.87
CA ARG A 207 -25.23 -9.33 13.07
C ARG A 207 -26.49 -10.12 12.80
#